data_31d58d9b5abd013fbca52ecfeeb32ab1
#
_entry.id   31d58d9b5abd013fbca52ecfeeb32ab1
#
_cell.length_a   1.000
_cell.length_b   1.000
_cell.length_c   1.000
_cell.angle_alpha   90.00
_cell.angle_beta   90.00
_cell.angle_gamma   90.00
#
_symmetry.space_group_name_H-M   'P 1'
#
loop_
_entity.id
_entity.type
_entity.pdbx_description
1 polymer ?
#
loop_
_entity_poly.entity_id
_entity_poly.type
_entity_poly.pdbx_seq_one_letter_code
_entity_poly.pdbx_strand_id
1 'polypeptide(L)'
;MVRAGYTGCVETGRASKTAFRVAMRRAAHQVLDQPCVLIDPVAVPLLGRHFTLDREQELSPVSRAFRAFMAARSRHAEEKLARAVAAGVAQYVVLGAGLDTFAHRNPFAGVRVFEVDFPATQEWKRGLLSESRLDLPEKLTFVPLDFEHMTLGDGLAAAGFDVQASAFFGWLGVVPYLTREAFRSTIQTIAKLPAGTGVCFDYALAPETLSPARRAAFEALAARVAAAGEPFQLFFTPEDLEAELRAAGFHTIEHTNSEQLNELYFQNRTDGLKLPVEGLGMLATAWV
;
A
#
# COMPACT_ATOMS: atom_id res chain seq x y z
N MET A 1 29.40 1.63 8.12
CA MET A 1 28.24 0.84 8.57
C MET A 1 27.21 1.84 9.09
N VAL A 2 26.37 2.40 8.20
CA VAL A 2 25.39 3.44 8.55
C VAL A 2 24.11 2.70 8.89
N ARG A 3 23.69 2.80 10.15
CA ARG A 3 22.39 2.28 10.60
C ARG A 3 21.29 3.13 10.02
N ALA A 4 20.57 2.61 9.05
CA ALA A 4 19.33 3.21 8.57
C ALA A 4 18.29 3.12 9.68
N GLY A 5 17.97 4.27 10.30
CA GLY A 5 17.00 4.33 11.38
C GLY A 5 15.57 4.17 10.84
N TYR A 6 15.03 2.98 10.94
CA TYR A 6 13.59 2.70 10.79
C TYR A 6 12.88 3.01 12.12
N THR A 7 13.10 4.20 12.66
CA THR A 7 12.45 4.65 13.89
C THR A 7 11.17 5.39 13.54
N GLY A 8 10.04 4.69 13.51
CA GLY A 8 8.81 5.44 13.43
C GLY A 8 7.50 4.76 13.08
N CYS A 9 7.37 3.45 12.95
CA CYS A 9 6.08 2.89 12.54
C CYS A 9 5.45 1.83 13.43
N VAL A 10 6.18 1.24 14.35
CA VAL A 10 5.58 0.29 15.31
C VAL A 10 6.32 0.43 16.63
N GLU A 11 5.63 0.82 17.71
CA GLU A 11 6.14 0.54 19.05
C GLU A 11 6.48 -0.96 19.08
N THR A 12 7.72 -1.30 19.34
CA THR A 12 8.23 -2.67 19.36
C THR A 12 7.23 -3.61 20.03
N GLY A 13 6.65 -4.52 19.22
CA GLY A 13 5.72 -5.55 19.71
C GLY A 13 4.23 -5.28 19.54
N ARG A 14 3.79 -4.21 18.88
CA ARG A 14 2.36 -3.94 18.61
C ARG A 14 2.05 -3.95 17.12
N ALA A 15 0.93 -4.61 16.76
CA ALA A 15 0.38 -4.57 15.41
C ALA A 15 -0.05 -3.16 14.99
N SER A 16 0.14 -2.80 13.73
CA SER A 16 -0.17 -1.47 13.20
C SER A 16 -1.68 -1.14 13.30
N LYS A 17 -2.00 -0.06 14.03
CA LYS A 17 -3.37 0.47 14.11
C LYS A 17 -3.85 1.01 12.76
N THR A 18 -2.93 1.52 11.96
CA THR A 18 -3.23 2.03 10.61
C THR A 18 -3.61 0.88 9.68
N ALA A 19 -2.93 -0.28 9.74
CA ALA A 19 -3.30 -1.47 8.98
C ALA A 19 -4.74 -1.91 9.29
N PHE A 20 -5.16 -1.88 10.57
CA PHE A 20 -6.54 -2.20 10.95
C PHE A 20 -7.55 -1.20 10.36
N ARG A 21 -7.27 0.10 10.46
CA ARG A 21 -8.14 1.14 9.90
C ARG A 21 -8.31 1.00 8.38
N VAL A 22 -7.23 0.70 7.67
CA VAL A 22 -7.26 0.45 6.22
C VAL A 22 -8.11 -0.78 5.92
N ALA A 23 -7.93 -1.90 6.64
CA ALA A 23 -8.72 -3.12 6.45
C ALA A 23 -10.21 -2.86 6.72
N MET A 24 -10.56 -2.10 7.77
CA MET A 24 -11.95 -1.69 8.05
C MET A 24 -12.56 -0.90 6.89
N ARG A 25 -11.80 0.03 6.27
CA ARG A 25 -12.28 0.80 5.09
C ARG A 25 -12.46 -0.09 3.87
N ARG A 26 -11.58 -1.05 3.64
CA ARG A 26 -11.73 -2.02 2.55
C ARG A 26 -12.96 -2.91 2.76
N ALA A 27 -13.19 -3.37 4.00
CA ALA A 27 -14.38 -4.13 4.34
C ALA A 27 -15.67 -3.29 4.20
N ALA A 28 -15.68 -2.05 4.70
CA ALA A 28 -16.81 -1.13 4.53
C ALA A 28 -17.12 -0.84 3.05
N HIS A 29 -16.08 -0.77 2.19
CA HIS A 29 -16.25 -0.64 0.74
C HIS A 29 -17.08 -1.78 0.14
N GLN A 30 -16.86 -3.03 0.57
CA GLN A 30 -17.60 -4.19 0.07
C GLN A 30 -19.10 -4.13 0.42
N VAL A 31 -19.44 -3.46 1.53
CA VAL A 31 -20.80 -3.42 2.06
C VAL A 31 -21.59 -2.20 1.60
N LEU A 32 -20.91 -1.06 1.45
CA LEU A 32 -21.57 0.25 1.28
C LEU A 32 -21.54 0.78 -0.14
N ASP A 33 -20.55 0.40 -0.95
CA ASP A 33 -20.31 1.04 -2.24
C ASP A 33 -20.64 0.08 -3.40
N GLN A 34 -21.56 0.50 -4.28
CA GLN A 34 -21.97 -0.31 -5.42
C GLN A 34 -22.00 0.51 -6.72
N PRO A 35 -21.38 0.02 -7.78
CA PRO A 35 -20.53 -1.17 -7.86
C PRO A 35 -19.22 -1.00 -7.09
N CYS A 36 -18.64 -2.10 -6.57
CA CYS A 36 -17.33 -2.04 -5.92
C CYS A 36 -16.23 -1.63 -6.91
N VAL A 37 -15.37 -0.70 -6.50
CA VAL A 37 -14.16 -0.33 -7.24
C VAL A 37 -13.11 -1.43 -7.14
N LEU A 38 -12.94 -2.00 -5.95
CA LEU A 38 -12.11 -3.17 -5.68
C LEU A 38 -13.00 -4.29 -5.15
N ILE A 39 -13.08 -5.40 -5.85
CA ILE A 39 -13.79 -6.59 -5.38
C ILE A 39 -12.86 -7.37 -4.43
N ASP A 40 -13.23 -7.44 -3.17
CA ASP A 40 -12.45 -8.09 -2.12
C ASP A 40 -13.33 -8.93 -1.19
N PRO A 41 -13.69 -10.16 -1.61
CA PRO A 41 -14.57 -11.02 -0.83
C PRO A 41 -13.96 -11.46 0.51
N VAL A 42 -12.65 -11.26 0.70
CA VAL A 42 -11.92 -11.65 1.91
C VAL A 42 -11.90 -10.54 2.95
N ALA A 43 -12.12 -9.28 2.55
CA ALA A 43 -11.98 -8.13 3.44
C ALA A 43 -12.86 -8.19 4.69
N VAL A 44 -14.14 -8.56 4.55
CA VAL A 44 -15.06 -8.72 5.69
C VAL A 44 -14.77 -10.00 6.48
N PRO A 45 -14.64 -11.17 5.86
CA PRO A 45 -14.29 -12.42 6.57
C PRO A 45 -12.99 -12.31 7.39
N LEU A 46 -11.93 -11.69 6.85
CA LEU A 46 -10.65 -11.52 7.56
C LEU A 46 -10.81 -10.80 8.90
N LEU A 47 -11.65 -9.79 8.94
CA LEU A 47 -11.90 -9.04 10.17
C LEU A 47 -12.88 -9.76 11.11
N GLY A 48 -13.74 -10.64 10.59
CA GLY A 48 -14.66 -11.46 11.35
C GLY A 48 -15.45 -10.64 12.40
N ARG A 49 -15.38 -11.06 13.65
CA ARG A 49 -16.03 -10.37 14.79
C ARG A 49 -15.53 -8.94 15.04
N HIS A 50 -14.37 -8.58 14.51
CA HIS A 50 -13.79 -7.25 14.67
C HIS A 50 -14.34 -6.24 13.66
N PHE A 51 -15.06 -6.70 12.64
CA PHE A 51 -15.72 -5.82 11.70
C PHE A 51 -16.99 -5.22 12.32
N THR A 52 -16.95 -3.92 12.56
CA THR A 52 -18.11 -3.15 13.01
C THR A 52 -18.36 -2.01 12.04
N LEU A 53 -19.58 -1.91 11.52
CA LEU A 53 -19.96 -0.89 10.56
C LEU A 53 -20.77 0.21 11.25
N ASP A 54 -20.10 1.31 11.56
CA ASP A 54 -20.77 2.57 11.93
C ASP A 54 -21.19 3.30 10.64
N ARG A 55 -22.46 3.11 10.24
CA ARG A 55 -22.99 3.66 8.98
C ARG A 55 -22.95 5.18 8.96
N GLU A 56 -23.23 5.85 10.06
CA GLU A 56 -23.24 7.30 10.13
C GLU A 56 -21.85 7.88 9.91
N GLN A 57 -20.86 7.34 10.61
CA GLN A 57 -19.47 7.71 10.42
C GLN A 57 -18.97 7.39 9.02
N GLU A 58 -19.33 6.23 8.47
CA GLU A 58 -18.89 5.79 7.15
C GLU A 58 -19.50 6.59 6.00
N LEU A 59 -20.68 7.16 6.18
CA LEU A 59 -21.31 8.03 5.18
C LEU A 59 -20.81 9.48 5.23
N SER A 60 -20.02 9.86 6.23
CA SER A 60 -19.40 11.18 6.26
C SER A 60 -18.49 11.42 5.02
N PRO A 61 -18.41 12.67 4.51
CA PRO A 61 -17.61 12.99 3.34
C PRO A 61 -16.14 12.54 3.45
N VAL A 62 -15.54 12.71 4.63
CA VAL A 62 -14.16 12.32 4.90
C VAL A 62 -13.99 10.80 4.84
N SER A 63 -14.89 10.04 5.46
CA SER A 63 -14.83 8.57 5.43
C SER A 63 -15.05 8.02 4.02
N ARG A 64 -16.01 8.60 3.28
CA ARG A 64 -16.26 8.22 1.88
C ARG A 64 -15.04 8.47 1.01
N ALA A 65 -14.43 9.65 1.10
CA ALA A 65 -13.23 9.99 0.34
C ALA A 65 -12.06 9.06 0.67
N PHE A 66 -11.84 8.76 1.95
CA PHE A 66 -10.78 7.86 2.38
C PHE A 66 -11.04 6.42 1.93
N ARG A 67 -12.27 5.94 2.02
CA ARG A 67 -12.67 4.61 1.52
C ARG A 67 -12.50 4.50 0.00
N ALA A 68 -12.91 5.53 -0.74
CA ALA A 68 -12.70 5.61 -2.18
C ALA A 68 -11.20 5.51 -2.53
N PHE A 69 -10.33 6.24 -1.81
CA PHE A 69 -8.88 6.20 -2.04
C PHE A 69 -8.30 4.82 -1.73
N MET A 70 -8.69 4.18 -0.63
CA MET A 70 -8.22 2.83 -0.29
C MET A 70 -8.58 1.80 -1.37
N ALA A 71 -9.80 1.88 -1.91
CA ALA A 71 -10.22 0.99 -2.98
C ALA A 71 -9.49 1.28 -4.31
N ALA A 72 -9.40 2.56 -4.69
CA ALA A 72 -8.77 2.98 -5.95
C ALA A 72 -7.28 2.67 -6.00
N ARG A 73 -6.52 2.95 -4.93
CA ARG A 73 -5.08 2.69 -4.91
C ARG A 73 -4.77 1.20 -5.02
N SER A 74 -5.53 0.34 -4.32
CA SER A 74 -5.35 -1.11 -4.41
C SER A 74 -5.71 -1.61 -5.81
N ARG A 75 -6.83 -1.17 -6.38
CA ARG A 75 -7.24 -1.51 -7.75
C ARG A 75 -6.18 -1.10 -8.76
N HIS A 76 -5.65 0.12 -8.64
CA HIS A 76 -4.62 0.64 -9.54
C HIS A 76 -3.34 -0.20 -9.48
N ALA A 77 -2.85 -0.51 -8.27
CA ALA A 77 -1.66 -1.34 -8.11
C ALA A 77 -1.86 -2.75 -8.69
N GLU A 78 -3.04 -3.35 -8.52
CA GLU A 78 -3.36 -4.66 -9.08
C GLU A 78 -3.49 -4.65 -10.60
N GLU A 79 -3.95 -3.56 -11.21
CA GLU A 79 -3.94 -3.39 -12.67
C GLU A 79 -2.52 -3.21 -13.23
N LYS A 80 -1.64 -2.51 -12.50
CA LYS A 80 -0.21 -2.44 -12.86
C LYS A 80 0.47 -3.81 -12.71
N LEU A 81 0.16 -4.56 -11.65
CA LEU A 81 0.59 -5.95 -11.50
C LEU A 81 0.11 -6.81 -12.68
N ALA A 82 -1.17 -6.69 -13.09
CA ALA A 82 -1.71 -7.45 -14.22
C ALA A 82 -0.91 -7.21 -15.51
N ARG A 83 -0.49 -5.96 -15.77
CA ARG A 83 0.38 -5.62 -16.91
C ARG A 83 1.77 -6.27 -16.77
N ALA A 84 2.36 -6.25 -15.55
CA ALA A 84 3.63 -6.90 -15.28
C ALA A 84 3.54 -8.42 -15.52
N VAL A 85 2.48 -9.06 -15.04
CA VAL A 85 2.24 -10.50 -15.23
C VAL A 85 2.07 -10.83 -16.72
N ALA A 86 1.34 -10.03 -17.48
CA ALA A 86 1.22 -10.19 -18.92
C ALA A 86 2.57 -10.05 -19.66
N ALA A 87 3.53 -9.33 -19.06
CA ALA A 87 4.91 -9.21 -19.54
C ALA A 87 5.86 -10.30 -18.98
N GLY A 88 5.35 -11.28 -18.23
CA GLY A 88 6.12 -12.44 -17.74
C GLY A 88 6.55 -12.39 -16.27
N VAL A 89 6.18 -11.36 -15.51
CA VAL A 89 6.46 -11.30 -14.08
C VAL A 89 5.68 -12.39 -13.33
N ALA A 90 6.39 -13.18 -12.51
CA ALA A 90 5.84 -14.28 -11.73
C ALA A 90 6.02 -14.11 -10.21
N GLN A 91 6.52 -12.96 -9.76
CA GLN A 91 6.74 -12.66 -8.34
C GLN A 91 6.11 -11.31 -8.00
N TYR A 92 5.26 -11.29 -6.99
CA TYR A 92 4.65 -10.10 -6.44
C TYR A 92 5.05 -9.93 -4.98
N VAL A 93 5.63 -8.78 -4.64
CA VAL A 93 6.04 -8.43 -3.28
C VAL A 93 5.13 -7.33 -2.75
N VAL A 94 4.49 -7.56 -1.62
CA VAL A 94 3.67 -6.57 -0.92
C VAL A 94 4.48 -6.04 0.27
N LEU A 95 4.98 -4.82 0.14
CA LEU A 95 5.78 -4.16 1.18
C LEU A 95 4.87 -3.45 2.18
N GLY A 96 5.04 -3.76 3.47
CA GLY A 96 4.14 -3.29 4.52
C GLY A 96 2.74 -3.89 4.35
N ALA A 97 2.69 -5.22 4.20
CA ALA A 97 1.47 -5.94 3.81
C ALA A 97 0.30 -5.75 4.78
N GLY A 98 0.56 -5.52 6.08
CA GLY A 98 -0.49 -5.32 7.07
C GLY A 98 -1.55 -6.40 7.01
N LEU A 99 -2.79 -5.98 6.78
CA LEU A 99 -3.94 -6.86 6.56
C LEU A 99 -4.35 -6.90 5.07
N ASP A 100 -3.40 -6.85 4.16
CA ASP A 100 -3.67 -7.03 2.73
C ASP A 100 -4.27 -8.42 2.45
N THR A 101 -5.13 -8.52 1.44
CA THR A 101 -5.89 -9.72 1.10
C THR A 101 -5.60 -10.23 -0.31
N PHE A 102 -4.71 -9.58 -1.05
CA PHE A 102 -4.45 -9.94 -2.45
C PHE A 102 -4.08 -11.41 -2.61
N ALA A 103 -3.23 -11.96 -1.74
CA ALA A 103 -2.80 -13.35 -1.84
C ALA A 103 -3.96 -14.35 -1.84
N HIS A 104 -5.05 -14.05 -1.10
CA HIS A 104 -6.23 -14.91 -0.99
C HIS A 104 -7.21 -14.79 -2.19
N ARG A 105 -7.02 -13.79 -3.04
CA ARG A 105 -7.86 -13.54 -4.23
C ARG A 105 -7.03 -13.36 -5.50
N ASN A 106 -5.75 -13.76 -5.44
CA ASN A 106 -4.81 -13.68 -6.56
C ASN A 106 -5.38 -14.40 -7.80
N PRO A 107 -5.68 -13.68 -8.90
CA PRO A 107 -6.23 -14.29 -10.11
C PRO A 107 -5.15 -14.94 -10.99
N PHE A 108 -3.86 -14.75 -10.65
CA PHE A 108 -2.73 -15.19 -11.46
C PHE A 108 -2.13 -16.47 -10.92
N ALA A 109 -2.55 -17.62 -11.45
CA ALA A 109 -2.11 -18.93 -10.99
C ALA A 109 -0.59 -19.13 -10.98
N GLY A 110 0.17 -18.41 -11.84
CA GLY A 110 1.64 -18.46 -11.91
C GLY A 110 2.37 -17.59 -10.89
N VAL A 111 1.69 -16.63 -10.23
CA VAL A 111 2.34 -15.60 -9.41
C VAL A 111 2.52 -16.05 -7.97
N ARG A 112 3.76 -16.02 -7.48
CA ARG A 112 4.11 -16.17 -6.07
C ARG A 112 3.97 -14.82 -5.38
N VAL A 113 3.38 -14.81 -4.20
CA VAL A 113 3.16 -13.58 -3.40
C VAL A 113 4.05 -13.62 -2.17
N PHE A 114 4.84 -12.56 -1.97
CA PHE A 114 5.68 -12.35 -0.80
C PHE A 114 5.12 -11.18 -0.01
N GLU A 115 4.60 -11.43 1.18
CA GLU A 115 4.14 -10.38 2.07
C GLU A 115 5.25 -10.03 3.07
N VAL A 116 5.78 -8.82 2.92
CA VAL A 116 6.82 -8.27 3.81
C VAL A 116 6.16 -7.35 4.82
N ASP A 117 6.34 -7.64 6.09
CA ASP A 117 5.89 -6.78 7.19
C ASP A 117 6.65 -7.09 8.48
N PHE A 118 6.47 -6.25 9.48
CA PHE A 118 7.03 -6.47 10.80
C PHE A 118 6.49 -7.78 11.41
N PRO A 119 7.33 -8.58 12.12
CA PRO A 119 6.95 -9.90 12.65
C PRO A 119 5.64 -9.89 13.45
N ALA A 120 5.46 -8.91 14.35
CA ALA A 120 4.24 -8.82 15.17
C ALA A 120 2.96 -8.57 14.35
N THR A 121 3.07 -7.80 13.25
CA THR A 121 1.93 -7.55 12.34
C THR A 121 1.56 -8.83 11.59
N GLN A 122 2.55 -9.60 11.16
CA GLN A 122 2.30 -10.87 10.47
C GLN A 122 1.71 -11.93 11.41
N GLU A 123 2.19 -12.00 12.64
CA GLU A 123 1.62 -12.89 13.66
C GLU A 123 0.15 -12.54 13.92
N TRP A 124 -0.16 -11.28 14.08
CA TRP A 124 -1.54 -10.81 14.22
C TRP A 124 -2.41 -11.17 13.02
N LYS A 125 -1.93 -10.93 11.78
CA LYS A 125 -2.66 -11.33 10.56
C LYS A 125 -2.93 -12.82 10.52
N ARG A 126 -1.94 -13.66 10.84
CA ARG A 126 -2.11 -15.12 10.92
C ARG A 126 -3.16 -15.52 11.96
N GLY A 127 -3.20 -14.82 13.10
CA GLY A 127 -4.23 -15.00 14.11
C GLY A 127 -5.64 -14.73 13.57
N LEU A 128 -5.83 -13.58 12.89
CA LEU A 128 -7.11 -13.23 12.27
C LEU A 128 -7.54 -14.23 11.18
N LEU A 129 -6.61 -14.68 10.34
CA LEU A 129 -6.87 -15.71 9.32
C LEU A 129 -7.34 -17.02 9.96
N SER A 130 -6.68 -17.45 11.03
CA SER A 130 -7.04 -18.65 11.78
C SER A 130 -8.42 -18.51 12.45
N GLU A 131 -8.70 -17.40 13.12
CA GLU A 131 -10.01 -17.12 13.75
C GLU A 131 -11.14 -17.14 12.72
N SER A 132 -10.87 -16.63 11.52
CA SER A 132 -11.82 -16.54 10.42
C SER A 132 -11.89 -17.81 9.57
N ARG A 133 -11.10 -18.84 9.89
CA ARG A 133 -11.00 -20.10 9.14
C ARG A 133 -10.68 -19.90 7.66
N LEU A 134 -9.83 -18.92 7.38
CA LEU A 134 -9.33 -18.65 6.04
C LEU A 134 -8.03 -19.42 5.83
N ASP A 135 -8.02 -20.33 4.87
CA ASP A 135 -6.84 -21.11 4.53
C ASP A 135 -5.75 -20.21 3.93
N LEU A 136 -4.49 -20.54 4.22
CA LEU A 136 -3.36 -19.86 3.63
C LEU A 136 -3.18 -20.29 2.17
N PRO A 137 -3.10 -19.35 1.22
CA PRO A 137 -2.82 -19.70 -0.18
C PRO A 137 -1.46 -20.38 -0.32
N GLU A 138 -1.39 -21.44 -1.14
CA GLU A 138 -0.15 -22.20 -1.37
C GLU A 138 1.03 -21.33 -1.84
N LYS A 139 0.73 -20.30 -2.63
CA LYS A 139 1.74 -19.39 -3.21
C LYS A 139 2.01 -18.14 -2.38
N LEU A 140 1.52 -18.08 -1.14
CA LEU A 140 1.82 -17.01 -0.20
C LEU A 140 3.03 -17.37 0.66
N THR A 141 4.01 -16.49 0.66
CA THR A 141 5.15 -16.53 1.57
C THR A 141 5.14 -15.29 2.46
N PHE A 142 5.09 -15.48 3.77
CA PHE A 142 5.30 -14.40 4.72
C PHE A 142 6.79 -14.16 4.91
N VAL A 143 7.20 -12.89 4.84
CA VAL A 143 8.57 -12.43 5.02
C VAL A 143 8.58 -11.51 6.24
N PRO A 144 8.76 -12.07 7.45
CA PRO A 144 8.86 -11.24 8.64
C PRO A 144 10.17 -10.45 8.59
N LEU A 145 10.08 -9.12 8.54
CA LEU A 145 11.22 -8.26 8.36
C LEU A 145 11.22 -7.13 9.40
N ASP A 146 12.27 -7.12 10.20
CA ASP A 146 12.64 -6.00 11.04
C ASP A 146 13.82 -5.27 10.38
N PHE A 147 13.55 -4.10 9.84
CA PHE A 147 14.55 -3.31 9.12
C PHE A 147 15.67 -2.77 10.00
N GLU A 148 15.56 -2.87 11.34
CA GLU A 148 16.67 -2.58 12.24
C GLU A 148 17.74 -3.68 12.21
N HIS A 149 17.36 -4.92 11.84
CA HIS A 149 18.20 -6.11 11.91
C HIS A 149 18.51 -6.74 10.56
N MET A 150 17.69 -6.51 9.53
CA MET A 150 17.80 -7.18 8.24
C MET A 150 17.44 -6.25 7.08
N THR A 151 18.13 -6.38 5.94
CA THR A 151 17.76 -5.64 4.73
C THR A 151 16.60 -6.33 3.99
N LEU A 152 15.87 -5.56 3.15
CA LEU A 152 14.83 -6.12 2.30
C LEU A 152 15.36 -7.25 1.40
N GLY A 153 16.57 -7.06 0.82
CA GLY A 153 17.17 -8.06 -0.04
C GLY A 153 17.46 -9.37 0.67
N ASP A 154 18.03 -9.30 1.89
CA ASP A 154 18.36 -10.49 2.69
C ASP A 154 17.07 -11.22 3.10
N GLY A 155 16.03 -10.49 3.53
CA GLY A 155 14.75 -11.08 3.92
C GLY A 155 14.06 -11.79 2.76
N LEU A 156 14.03 -11.18 1.59
CA LEU A 156 13.45 -11.78 0.39
C LEU A 156 14.25 -13.01 -0.07
N ALA A 157 15.59 -12.94 -0.06
CA ALA A 157 16.45 -14.07 -0.43
C ALA A 157 16.23 -15.26 0.50
N ALA A 158 16.18 -15.03 1.82
CA ALA A 158 15.90 -16.07 2.81
C ALA A 158 14.51 -16.73 2.61
N ALA A 159 13.55 -15.97 2.06
CA ALA A 159 12.20 -16.45 1.74
C ALA A 159 12.09 -17.17 0.38
N GLY A 160 13.17 -17.36 -0.34
CA GLY A 160 13.20 -18.01 -1.65
C GLY A 160 12.69 -17.14 -2.80
N PHE A 161 12.82 -15.82 -2.67
CA PHE A 161 12.62 -14.88 -3.77
C PHE A 161 13.73 -15.03 -4.79
N ASP A 162 13.40 -15.07 -6.08
CA ASP A 162 14.36 -15.18 -7.17
C ASP A 162 14.82 -13.77 -7.61
N VAL A 163 16.02 -13.40 -7.20
CA VAL A 163 16.64 -12.12 -7.56
C VAL A 163 17.09 -12.04 -9.03
N GLN A 164 17.08 -13.15 -9.76
CA GLN A 164 17.42 -13.20 -11.19
C GLN A 164 16.20 -13.05 -12.08
N ALA A 165 15.00 -13.05 -11.52
CA ALA A 165 13.74 -12.83 -12.23
C ALA A 165 13.16 -11.45 -11.92
N SER A 166 12.48 -10.86 -12.91
CA SER A 166 11.74 -9.62 -12.71
C SER A 166 10.59 -9.83 -11.71
N ALA A 167 10.24 -8.78 -10.98
CA ALA A 167 9.19 -8.80 -9.97
C ALA A 167 8.35 -7.52 -10.00
N PHE A 168 7.16 -7.57 -9.43
CA PHE A 168 6.36 -6.38 -9.19
C PHE A 168 6.22 -6.15 -7.69
N PHE A 169 6.32 -4.89 -7.28
CA PHE A 169 6.21 -4.47 -5.88
C PHE A 169 4.98 -3.59 -5.67
N GLY A 170 4.11 -3.97 -4.76
CA GLY A 170 3.06 -3.12 -4.22
C GLY A 170 3.50 -2.54 -2.88
N TRP A 171 3.53 -1.21 -2.76
CA TRP A 171 4.03 -0.53 -1.57
C TRP A 171 3.04 0.53 -1.10
N LEU A 172 1.87 0.08 -0.68
CA LEU A 172 0.73 0.94 -0.42
C LEU A 172 0.56 1.28 1.06
N GLY A 173 0.43 2.58 1.35
CA GLY A 173 0.18 3.09 2.70
C GLY A 173 1.39 3.04 3.62
N VAL A 174 2.60 3.07 3.08
CA VAL A 174 3.86 2.94 3.83
C VAL A 174 4.79 4.14 3.62
N VAL A 175 4.99 4.56 2.37
CA VAL A 175 5.98 5.60 2.02
C VAL A 175 5.86 6.88 2.84
N PRO A 176 4.67 7.44 3.13
CA PRO A 176 4.56 8.66 3.93
C PRO A 176 5.12 8.55 5.35
N TYR A 177 5.28 7.34 5.87
CA TYR A 177 5.76 7.09 7.24
C TYR A 177 7.26 6.81 7.32
N LEU A 178 7.94 6.71 6.18
CA LEU A 178 9.36 6.38 6.10
C LEU A 178 10.23 7.61 6.26
N THR A 179 11.47 7.37 6.72
CA THR A 179 12.54 8.33 6.49
C THR A 179 12.95 8.32 5.01
N ARG A 180 13.50 9.44 4.52
CA ARG A 180 13.99 9.51 3.13
C ARG A 180 15.09 8.47 2.85
N GLU A 181 15.91 8.16 3.86
CA GLU A 181 16.96 7.15 3.77
C GLU A 181 16.37 5.74 3.60
N ALA A 182 15.35 5.38 4.37
CA ALA A 182 14.66 4.10 4.25
C ALA A 182 13.98 3.95 2.88
N PHE A 183 13.34 5.01 2.39
CA PHE A 183 12.76 5.05 1.05
C PHE A 183 13.83 4.80 -0.01
N ARG A 184 14.94 5.55 0.02
CA ARG A 184 16.06 5.39 -0.93
C ARG A 184 16.67 4.00 -0.90
N SER A 185 16.90 3.44 0.27
CA SER A 185 17.43 2.07 0.42
C SER A 185 16.51 1.04 -0.24
N THR A 186 15.20 1.19 -0.07
CA THR A 186 14.21 0.29 -0.66
C THR A 186 14.17 0.39 -2.19
N ILE A 187 14.07 1.62 -2.74
CA ILE A 187 14.03 1.81 -4.21
C ILE A 187 15.34 1.35 -4.88
N GLN A 188 16.49 1.57 -4.23
CA GLN A 188 17.79 1.06 -4.72
C GLN A 188 17.86 -0.46 -4.72
N THR A 189 17.24 -1.13 -3.74
CA THR A 189 17.16 -2.59 -3.71
C THR A 189 16.30 -3.11 -4.86
N ILE A 190 15.16 -2.48 -5.12
CA ILE A 190 14.26 -2.84 -6.22
C ILE A 190 14.92 -2.58 -7.59
N ALA A 191 15.60 -1.45 -7.75
CA ALA A 191 16.25 -1.06 -9.00
C ALA A 191 17.43 -1.94 -9.41
N LYS A 192 17.95 -2.78 -8.51
CA LYS A 192 18.99 -3.77 -8.84
C LYS A 192 18.45 -5.07 -9.44
N LEU A 193 17.12 -5.25 -9.45
CA LEU A 193 16.49 -6.42 -10.04
C LEU A 193 16.43 -6.29 -11.58
N PRO A 194 16.21 -7.40 -12.30
CA PRO A 194 16.19 -7.40 -13.75
C PRO A 194 15.17 -6.43 -14.36
N ALA A 195 15.47 -5.97 -15.57
CA ALA A 195 14.57 -5.16 -16.37
C ALA A 195 13.16 -5.77 -16.47
N GLY A 196 12.13 -4.91 -16.47
CA GLY A 196 10.73 -5.32 -16.35
C GLY A 196 10.23 -5.43 -14.90
N THR A 197 11.13 -5.25 -13.90
CA THR A 197 10.72 -5.07 -12.52
C THR A 197 10.00 -3.73 -12.34
N GLY A 198 8.89 -3.73 -11.60
CA GLY A 198 8.11 -2.52 -11.35
C GLY A 198 7.72 -2.36 -9.88
N VAL A 199 7.41 -1.13 -9.51
CA VAL A 199 6.87 -0.79 -8.18
C VAL A 199 5.71 0.19 -8.32
N CYS A 200 4.64 -0.03 -7.53
CA CYS A 200 3.53 0.91 -7.40
C CYS A 200 3.34 1.28 -5.93
N PHE A 201 3.31 2.57 -5.63
CA PHE A 201 3.15 3.08 -4.27
C PHE A 201 2.37 4.39 -4.21
N ASP A 202 1.79 4.70 -3.05
CA ASP A 202 1.21 6.00 -2.76
C ASP A 202 2.19 6.86 -1.95
N TYR A 203 2.19 8.15 -2.23
CA TYR A 203 3.03 9.13 -1.55
C TYR A 203 2.24 10.39 -1.18
N ALA A 204 2.67 11.06 -0.12
CA ALA A 204 2.10 12.32 0.32
C ALA A 204 2.76 13.49 -0.42
N LEU A 205 1.93 14.44 -0.88
CA LEU A 205 2.43 15.66 -1.51
C LEU A 205 3.10 16.58 -0.47
N ALA A 206 4.12 17.29 -0.90
CA ALA A 206 4.82 18.27 -0.11
C ALA A 206 3.85 19.40 0.34
N PRO A 207 3.70 19.67 1.65
CA PRO A 207 2.67 20.59 2.17
C PRO A 207 2.74 21.99 1.58
N GLU A 208 3.93 22.46 1.21
CA GLU A 208 4.17 23.77 0.58
C GLU A 208 3.55 23.89 -0.81
N THR A 209 3.29 22.77 -1.50
CA THR A 209 2.65 22.76 -2.82
C THR A 209 1.13 22.75 -2.75
N LEU A 210 0.58 22.56 -1.56
CA LEU A 210 -0.87 22.47 -1.36
C LEU A 210 -1.53 23.84 -1.29
N SER A 211 -2.73 23.97 -1.87
CA SER A 211 -3.57 25.13 -1.64
C SER A 211 -3.90 25.31 -0.15
N PRO A 212 -4.25 26.51 0.33
CA PRO A 212 -4.55 26.72 1.76
C PRO A 212 -5.60 25.77 2.32
N ALA A 213 -6.66 25.49 1.57
CA ALA A 213 -7.71 24.56 1.98
C ALA A 213 -7.20 23.11 2.10
N ARG A 214 -6.37 22.66 1.14
CA ARG A 214 -5.74 21.34 1.17
C ARG A 214 -4.75 21.21 2.31
N ARG A 215 -3.97 22.25 2.56
CA ARG A 215 -3.01 22.28 3.67
C ARG A 215 -3.73 22.10 5.01
N ALA A 216 -4.84 22.81 5.24
CA ALA A 216 -5.63 22.64 6.46
C ALA A 216 -6.19 21.21 6.59
N ALA A 217 -6.67 20.60 5.50
CA ALA A 217 -7.12 19.22 5.50
C ALA A 217 -5.97 18.23 5.76
N PHE A 218 -4.79 18.50 5.19
CA PHE A 218 -3.56 17.73 5.44
C PHE A 218 -3.13 17.81 6.89
N GLU A 219 -3.06 19.01 7.48
CA GLU A 219 -2.69 19.21 8.89
C GLU A 219 -3.64 18.47 9.84
N ALA A 220 -4.93 18.51 9.57
CA ALA A 220 -5.94 17.76 10.34
C ALA A 220 -5.77 16.24 10.21
N LEU A 221 -5.37 15.74 9.04
CA LEU A 221 -5.04 14.34 8.84
C LEU A 221 -3.74 13.97 9.56
N ALA A 222 -2.68 14.76 9.36
CA ALA A 222 -1.37 14.54 9.96
C ALA A 222 -1.44 14.51 11.50
N ALA A 223 -2.20 15.43 12.12
CA ALA A 223 -2.43 15.43 13.56
C ALA A 223 -3.10 14.14 14.04
N ARG A 224 -4.08 13.61 13.31
CA ARG A 224 -4.76 12.35 13.68
C ARG A 224 -3.85 11.13 13.57
N VAL A 225 -2.99 11.07 12.55
CA VAL A 225 -2.03 9.96 12.39
C VAL A 225 -0.91 10.05 13.42
N ALA A 226 -0.42 11.26 13.71
CA ALA A 226 0.56 11.49 14.77
C ALA A 226 0.02 11.09 16.15
N ALA A 227 -1.23 11.43 16.46
CA ALA A 227 -1.89 11.00 17.71
C ALA A 227 -2.06 9.47 17.82
N ALA A 228 -2.02 8.75 16.69
CA ALA A 228 -2.02 7.29 16.65
C ALA A 228 -0.62 6.68 16.84
N GLY A 229 0.44 7.51 16.92
CA GLY A 229 1.84 7.09 17.03
C GLY A 229 2.55 6.84 15.70
N GLU A 230 1.92 7.18 14.58
CA GLU A 230 2.45 6.92 13.21
C GLU A 230 2.51 8.25 12.41
N PRO A 231 3.37 9.24 12.76
CA PRO A 231 3.41 10.53 12.08
C PRO A 231 3.92 10.40 10.63
N PHE A 232 3.41 11.24 9.73
CA PHE A 232 3.99 11.38 8.40
C PHE A 232 5.37 12.03 8.49
N GLN A 233 6.33 11.48 7.76
CA GLN A 233 7.74 11.90 7.78
C GLN A 233 8.26 12.25 6.38
N LEU A 234 7.69 11.69 5.31
CA LEU A 234 8.22 11.81 3.97
C LEU A 234 7.17 12.37 3.01
N PHE A 235 7.58 13.45 2.34
CA PHE A 235 6.79 14.19 1.38
C PHE A 235 7.58 14.43 0.12
N PHE A 236 6.89 14.51 -1.02
CA PHE A 236 7.51 14.78 -2.31
C PHE A 236 6.68 15.73 -3.15
N THR A 237 7.34 16.53 -3.97
CA THR A 237 6.75 16.96 -5.23
C THR A 237 6.87 15.84 -6.25
N PRO A 238 6.05 15.80 -7.31
CA PRO A 238 6.21 14.80 -8.37
C PRO A 238 7.61 14.85 -9.00
N GLU A 239 8.17 16.05 -9.18
CA GLU A 239 9.47 16.28 -9.78
C GLU A 239 10.61 15.74 -8.90
N ASP A 240 10.56 15.99 -7.58
CA ASP A 240 11.57 15.48 -6.63
C ASP A 240 11.54 13.96 -6.56
N LEU A 241 10.33 13.37 -6.53
CA LEU A 241 10.18 11.93 -6.53
C LEU A 241 10.70 11.31 -7.83
N GLU A 242 10.37 11.90 -8.98
CA GLU A 242 10.87 11.43 -10.27
C GLU A 242 12.39 11.48 -10.32
N ALA A 243 13.01 12.56 -9.83
CA ALA A 243 14.47 12.69 -9.78
C ALA A 243 15.11 11.59 -8.93
N GLU A 244 14.55 11.28 -7.74
CA GLU A 244 15.04 10.19 -6.90
C GLU A 244 14.89 8.81 -7.52
N LEU A 245 13.75 8.53 -8.17
CA LEU A 245 13.51 7.26 -8.86
C LEU A 245 14.48 7.08 -10.05
N ARG A 246 14.69 8.14 -10.86
CA ARG A 246 15.65 8.10 -11.97
C ARG A 246 17.08 7.90 -11.47
N ALA A 247 17.47 8.58 -10.40
CA ALA A 247 18.78 8.40 -9.79
C ALA A 247 19.00 6.98 -9.22
N ALA A 248 17.94 6.29 -8.83
CA ALA A 248 18.00 4.91 -8.39
C ALA A 248 18.08 3.89 -9.56
N GLY A 249 17.71 4.29 -10.80
CA GLY A 249 17.77 3.42 -11.98
C GLY A 249 16.41 3.08 -12.62
N PHE A 250 15.32 3.73 -12.19
CA PHE A 250 14.03 3.56 -12.87
C PHE A 250 13.95 4.43 -14.12
N HIS A 251 13.45 3.84 -15.22
CA HIS A 251 13.41 4.51 -16.54
C HIS A 251 12.03 5.02 -16.93
N THR A 252 10.98 4.30 -16.57
CA THR A 252 9.59 4.71 -16.83
C THR A 252 8.92 5.03 -15.51
N ILE A 253 8.39 6.26 -15.38
CA ILE A 253 7.76 6.73 -14.15
C ILE A 253 6.43 7.38 -14.53
N GLU A 254 5.37 6.94 -13.88
CA GLU A 254 4.01 7.44 -14.06
C GLU A 254 3.49 7.96 -12.71
N HIS A 255 2.92 9.16 -12.70
CA HIS A 255 2.21 9.72 -11.56
C HIS A 255 0.71 9.70 -11.85
N THR A 256 -0.08 9.26 -10.87
CA THR A 256 -1.54 9.22 -10.98
C THR A 256 -2.17 9.99 -9.83
N ASN A 257 -2.85 11.07 -10.15
CA ASN A 257 -3.53 11.94 -9.18
C ASN A 257 -5.00 11.53 -8.98
N SER A 258 -5.70 12.25 -8.08
CA SER A 258 -7.11 11.97 -7.76
C SER A 258 -8.06 12.17 -8.95
N GLU A 259 -7.77 13.11 -9.84
CA GLU A 259 -8.59 13.37 -11.04
C GLU A 259 -8.51 12.18 -12.00
N GLN A 260 -7.30 11.73 -12.30
CA GLN A 260 -7.07 10.54 -13.13
C GLN A 260 -7.67 9.26 -12.51
N LEU A 261 -7.57 9.09 -11.19
CA LEU A 261 -8.22 7.98 -10.50
C LEU A 261 -9.76 8.06 -10.58
N ASN A 262 -10.33 9.28 -10.53
CA ASN A 262 -11.77 9.48 -10.74
C ASN A 262 -12.18 9.11 -12.17
N GLU A 263 -11.40 9.49 -13.16
CA GLU A 263 -11.62 9.11 -14.56
C GLU A 263 -11.57 7.59 -14.76
N LEU A 264 -10.63 6.91 -14.12
CA LEU A 264 -10.45 5.47 -14.27
C LEU A 264 -11.54 4.66 -13.55
N TYR A 265 -11.95 5.07 -12.32
CA TYR A 265 -12.68 4.16 -11.44
C TYR A 265 -14.01 4.69 -10.93
N PHE A 266 -14.32 5.98 -11.09
CA PHE A 266 -15.50 6.58 -10.45
C PHE A 266 -16.48 7.24 -11.42
N GLN A 267 -16.30 7.07 -12.74
CA GLN A 267 -17.24 7.60 -13.73
C GLN A 267 -18.59 6.88 -13.66
N ASN A 268 -19.65 7.62 -13.97
CA ASN A 268 -21.03 7.13 -14.11
C ASN A 268 -21.59 6.41 -12.87
N ARG A 269 -21.05 6.70 -11.67
CA ARG A 269 -21.54 6.11 -10.42
C ARG A 269 -22.80 6.80 -9.93
N THR A 270 -23.80 5.99 -9.57
CA THR A 270 -25.09 6.48 -9.01
C THR A 270 -25.01 6.71 -7.50
N ASP A 271 -24.06 6.06 -6.80
CA ASP A 271 -23.86 6.21 -5.35
C ASP A 271 -23.05 7.47 -4.97
N GLY A 272 -22.53 8.21 -5.98
CA GLY A 272 -21.76 9.43 -5.78
C GLY A 272 -20.41 9.23 -5.09
N LEU A 273 -19.89 7.99 -4.99
CA LEU A 273 -18.54 7.74 -4.48
C LEU A 273 -17.50 8.31 -5.45
N LYS A 274 -16.59 9.12 -4.94
CA LYS A 274 -15.48 9.70 -5.70
C LYS A 274 -14.36 10.19 -4.78
N LEU A 275 -13.20 10.46 -5.36
CA LEU A 275 -12.12 11.15 -4.69
C LEU A 275 -12.34 12.67 -4.74
N PRO A 276 -11.87 13.43 -3.74
CA PRO A 276 -11.76 14.88 -3.86
C PRO A 276 -10.88 15.23 -5.08
N VAL A 277 -11.27 16.25 -5.83
CA VAL A 277 -10.52 16.70 -7.03
C VAL A 277 -9.08 17.04 -6.69
N GLU A 278 -8.88 17.60 -5.52
CA GLU A 278 -7.55 17.91 -4.99
C GLU A 278 -7.18 16.95 -3.85
N GLY A 279 -6.73 15.72 -4.16
CA GLY A 279 -6.25 14.75 -3.17
C GLY A 279 -4.97 15.18 -2.44
N LEU A 280 -4.74 14.61 -1.27
CA LEU A 280 -3.54 14.88 -0.44
C LEU A 280 -2.36 13.98 -0.77
N GLY A 281 -2.58 12.98 -1.60
CA GLY A 281 -1.58 12.01 -2.05
C GLY A 281 -1.79 11.62 -3.50
N MET A 282 -0.77 11.04 -4.06
CA MET A 282 -0.73 10.54 -5.43
C MET A 282 -0.23 9.09 -5.44
N LEU A 283 -0.44 8.41 -6.54
CA LEU A 283 0.22 7.13 -6.82
C LEU A 283 1.40 7.37 -7.76
N ALA A 284 2.48 6.63 -7.55
CA ALA A 284 3.57 6.51 -8.50
C ALA A 284 3.71 5.05 -8.91
N THR A 285 3.97 4.82 -10.21
CA THR A 285 4.40 3.53 -10.74
C THR A 285 5.70 3.73 -11.48
N ALA A 286 6.71 2.93 -11.15
CA ALA A 286 8.03 3.05 -11.75
C ALA A 286 8.55 1.68 -12.20
N TRP A 287 9.31 1.66 -13.30
CA TRP A 287 9.84 0.45 -13.93
C TRP A 287 11.35 0.56 -14.17
N VAL A 288 12.06 -0.52 -13.90
CA VAL A 288 13.50 -0.71 -14.16
C VAL A 288 13.74 -1.03 -15.63
#